data_359000a66daa87287bf06d2c9bebbd71
#
_entry.id   359000a66daa87287bf06d2c9bebbd71
#
_cell.length_a   1.000
_cell.length_b   1.000
_cell.length_c   1.000
_cell.angle_alpha   90.00
_cell.angle_beta   90.00
_cell.angle_gamma   90.00
#
_symmetry.space_group_name_H-M   'P 1'
#
loop_
_entity.id
_entity.type
_entity.pdbx_description
1 polymer ?
#
loop_
_entity_poly.entity_id
_entity_poly.type
_entity_poly.pdbx_seq_one_letter_code
_entity_poly.pdbx_strand_id
1 'polypeptide(L)'
;MLLPKSRWQTAACLGILSIGAIYVPIDTEQGRNRIGTIIDEAGALIAISDKDNKNELSDDVKTILIENLDPTIGENKGEFPNDLPDLLALSDEIAIEDTAYIIFTSGSTGEPKGVEMTHGAAVNTIESVNRLFGVTENDRVLQISQLNFDLSVYDIFGVIGAGGTIVIPNEKDYKNPAKWVELINRYDVTLWNSVPALLQLLLIYKQYNNDVEINKLKKVFLSGDWIPTSMPSEIKAIFPDALVVSMGGATEGGIWSNYHICLDKEDDSFQKSIPYGKPLPNQGFRILDVFGNETPIWSTGELCISGESLASSYYGRPDLTEKSFVVWNGQRLYRTGDMGCWHSNGEMEFLGRMDNQVKIRGHRIELGEIEEVIKKQLGFSECVAVVYGDDNEKNIAVFIIKNQQDNIEIEADSDVDKIKKSIGEWLPAYMIPSVYLFDSKMPLTANGKIDRKEIKKRAEKFIIENSEKHGEDKEVSEFEKNILEIIRIAFGFDCLGMDQNFYEAGANSLMLARAAGNLNKEINCKATFDSWLVQLLNSPTAREAAIFA
;
A
#
# COMPACT_ATOMS: atom_id res chain seq x y z
N MET A 1 -13.35 5.43 11.62
CA MET A 1 -12.19 5.99 12.35
C MET A 1 -11.37 6.81 11.37
N LEU A 2 -11.25 8.10 11.61
CA LEU A 2 -10.45 9.05 10.81
C LEU A 2 -9.41 9.69 11.74
N LEU A 3 -8.30 8.99 11.95
CA LEU A 3 -7.27 9.35 12.91
C LEU A 3 -5.88 9.26 12.28
N PRO A 4 -5.01 10.25 12.52
CA PRO A 4 -3.61 10.17 12.16
C PRO A 4 -2.91 9.03 12.92
N LYS A 5 -1.76 8.57 12.38
CA LYS A 5 -0.98 7.50 12.99
C LYS A 5 -0.53 7.88 14.40
N SER A 6 -1.06 7.19 15.39
CA SER A 6 -0.83 7.45 16.80
C SER A 6 -1.34 6.29 17.67
N ARG A 7 -1.01 6.32 18.97
CA ARG A 7 -1.57 5.40 19.95
C ARG A 7 -3.10 5.34 19.96
N TRP A 8 -3.75 6.42 19.51
CA TRP A 8 -5.21 6.52 19.48
C TRP A 8 -5.86 5.62 18.45
N GLN A 9 -5.15 5.29 17.34
CA GLN A 9 -5.65 4.29 16.40
C GLN A 9 -5.82 2.93 17.08
N THR A 10 -4.80 2.46 17.78
CA THR A 10 -4.85 1.19 18.53
C THR A 10 -5.89 1.21 19.65
N ALA A 11 -5.92 2.28 20.44
CA ALA A 11 -6.88 2.43 21.53
C ALA A 11 -8.33 2.44 21.03
N ALA A 12 -8.60 3.14 19.93
CA ALA A 12 -9.92 3.19 19.33
C ALA A 12 -10.34 1.83 18.74
N CYS A 13 -9.44 1.10 18.05
CA CYS A 13 -9.75 -0.26 17.58
C CYS A 13 -10.14 -1.18 18.74
N LEU A 14 -9.34 -1.20 19.80
CA LEU A 14 -9.62 -2.02 20.98
C LEU A 14 -10.93 -1.61 21.67
N GLY A 15 -11.18 -0.30 21.83
CA GLY A 15 -12.40 0.21 22.44
C GLY A 15 -13.66 -0.11 21.64
N ILE A 16 -13.60 0.01 20.30
CA ILE A 16 -14.72 -0.33 19.41
C ILE A 16 -15.03 -1.83 19.49
N LEU A 17 -14.00 -2.68 19.39
CA LEU A 17 -14.18 -4.12 19.42
C LEU A 17 -14.65 -4.63 20.77
N SER A 18 -14.21 -4.02 21.89
CA SER A 18 -14.60 -4.45 23.23
C SER A 18 -16.09 -4.28 23.55
N ILE A 19 -16.81 -3.47 22.77
CA ILE A 19 -18.26 -3.30 22.87
C ILE A 19 -19.04 -4.02 21.76
N GLY A 20 -18.39 -4.91 21.00
CA GLY A 20 -19.01 -5.63 19.89
C GLY A 20 -19.33 -4.76 18.67
N ALA A 21 -18.72 -3.57 18.56
CA ALA A 21 -18.90 -2.69 17.41
C ALA A 21 -17.84 -2.96 16.33
N ILE A 22 -18.15 -2.56 15.10
CA ILE A 22 -17.31 -2.76 13.92
C ILE A 22 -16.45 -1.52 13.69
N TYR A 23 -15.13 -1.66 13.54
CA TYR A 23 -14.33 -0.52 13.14
C TYR A 23 -14.11 -0.46 11.63
N VAL A 24 -14.20 0.76 11.10
CA VAL A 24 -13.96 1.09 9.68
C VAL A 24 -12.83 2.11 9.65
N PRO A 25 -11.60 1.71 9.27
CA PRO A 25 -10.47 2.63 9.21
C PRO A 25 -10.51 3.43 7.90
N ILE A 26 -10.32 4.74 8.01
CA ILE A 26 -10.23 5.66 6.87
C ILE A 26 -8.92 6.42 7.01
N ASP A 27 -8.16 6.50 5.92
CA ASP A 27 -6.92 7.24 5.85
C ASP A 27 -7.18 8.75 5.81
N THR A 28 -6.47 9.52 6.62
CA THR A 28 -6.58 10.97 6.70
C THR A 28 -6.03 11.70 5.46
N GLU A 29 -5.18 11.02 4.67
CA GLU A 29 -4.66 11.56 3.40
C GLU A 29 -5.61 11.37 2.20
N GLN A 30 -6.80 10.79 2.41
CA GLN A 30 -7.79 10.62 1.34
C GLN A 30 -8.58 11.91 1.08
N GLY A 31 -8.99 12.12 -0.17
CA GLY A 31 -9.84 13.23 -0.53
C GLY A 31 -11.22 13.18 0.16
N ARG A 32 -11.77 14.35 0.45
CA ARG A 32 -13.02 14.50 1.22
C ARG A 32 -14.20 13.70 0.65
N ASN A 33 -14.35 13.70 -0.67
CA ASN A 33 -15.44 12.98 -1.32
C ASN A 33 -15.31 11.46 -1.12
N ARG A 34 -14.06 10.93 -1.16
CA ARG A 34 -13.81 9.52 -0.90
C ARG A 34 -14.10 9.17 0.56
N ILE A 35 -13.70 10.01 1.51
CA ILE A 35 -14.03 9.85 2.94
C ILE A 35 -15.55 9.76 3.11
N GLY A 36 -16.30 10.70 2.51
CA GLY A 36 -17.78 10.68 2.52
C GLY A 36 -18.36 9.39 1.94
N THR A 37 -17.88 8.96 0.77
CA THR A 37 -18.33 7.71 0.14
C THR A 37 -18.13 6.49 1.05
N ILE A 38 -16.96 6.37 1.71
CA ILE A 38 -16.70 5.25 2.63
C ILE A 38 -17.62 5.29 3.84
N ILE A 39 -17.89 6.47 4.39
CA ILE A 39 -18.80 6.64 5.54
C ILE A 39 -20.22 6.22 5.16
N ASP A 40 -20.70 6.66 4.01
CA ASP A 40 -22.03 6.36 3.50
C ASP A 40 -22.19 4.86 3.19
N GLU A 41 -21.24 4.28 2.48
CA GLU A 41 -21.23 2.83 2.14
C GLU A 41 -21.14 1.95 3.40
N ALA A 42 -20.38 2.39 4.41
CA ALA A 42 -20.30 1.68 5.70
C ALA A 42 -21.54 1.89 6.57
N GLY A 43 -22.41 2.84 6.25
CA GLY A 43 -23.53 3.23 7.10
C GLY A 43 -23.11 3.72 8.48
N ALA A 44 -21.94 4.37 8.58
CA ALA A 44 -21.32 4.73 9.85
C ALA A 44 -22.06 5.91 10.50
N LEU A 45 -22.58 5.71 11.71
CA LEU A 45 -23.31 6.73 12.49
C LEU A 45 -22.41 7.51 13.44
N ILE A 46 -21.24 6.94 13.79
CA ILE A 46 -20.29 7.52 14.75
C ILE A 46 -18.90 7.49 14.13
N ALA A 47 -18.21 8.62 14.21
CA ALA A 47 -16.80 8.74 13.84
C ALA A 47 -15.94 9.04 15.07
N ILE A 48 -14.75 8.42 15.14
CA ILE A 48 -13.68 8.82 16.06
C ILE A 48 -12.65 9.58 15.22
N SER A 49 -12.36 10.82 15.62
CA SER A 49 -11.46 11.72 14.88
C SER A 49 -10.70 12.63 15.84
N ASP A 50 -9.77 13.41 15.32
CA ASP A 50 -9.15 14.53 16.00
C ASP A 50 -9.72 15.87 15.53
N LYS A 51 -9.26 16.98 16.10
CA LYS A 51 -9.72 18.32 15.74
C LYS A 51 -9.35 18.73 14.33
N ASP A 52 -8.20 18.27 13.85
CA ASP A 52 -7.66 18.65 12.54
C ASP A 52 -8.45 17.98 11.41
N ASN A 53 -8.83 16.71 11.57
CA ASN A 53 -9.56 15.92 10.58
C ASN A 53 -11.09 16.00 10.71
N LYS A 54 -11.62 16.59 11.80
CA LYS A 54 -13.07 16.71 12.00
C LYS A 54 -13.80 17.37 10.83
N ASN A 55 -13.18 18.36 10.19
CA ASN A 55 -13.80 19.13 9.11
C ASN A 55 -13.98 18.32 7.81
N GLU A 56 -13.34 17.17 7.70
CA GLU A 56 -13.53 16.24 6.59
C GLU A 56 -14.80 15.40 6.73
N LEU A 57 -15.40 15.38 7.94
CA LEU A 57 -16.62 14.65 8.25
C LEU A 57 -17.86 15.51 8.04
N SER A 58 -18.96 14.88 7.62
CA SER A 58 -20.28 15.52 7.54
C SER A 58 -20.82 15.82 8.94
N ASP A 59 -21.59 16.91 9.07
CA ASP A 59 -22.27 17.29 10.32
C ASP A 59 -23.30 16.24 10.79
N ASP A 60 -23.78 15.39 9.90
CA ASP A 60 -24.74 14.32 10.21
C ASP A 60 -24.08 13.14 10.96
N VAL A 61 -22.75 13.04 10.94
CA VAL A 61 -22.00 11.97 11.61
C VAL A 61 -21.61 12.42 13.00
N LYS A 62 -22.10 11.73 14.04
CA LYS A 62 -21.72 12.00 15.42
C LYS A 62 -20.23 11.77 15.63
N THR A 63 -19.47 12.83 15.90
CA THR A 63 -18.00 12.76 16.03
C THR A 63 -17.58 12.75 17.51
N ILE A 64 -16.73 11.78 17.85
CA ILE A 64 -16.01 11.68 19.13
C ILE A 64 -14.58 12.17 18.87
N LEU A 65 -14.18 13.26 19.51
CA LEU A 65 -12.83 13.82 19.39
C LEU A 65 -11.91 13.21 20.45
N ILE A 66 -10.74 12.72 20.01
CA ILE A 66 -9.74 12.11 20.93
C ILE A 66 -9.21 13.09 21.98
N GLU A 67 -9.15 14.39 21.67
CA GLU A 67 -8.71 15.41 22.63
C GLU A 67 -9.67 15.55 23.82
N ASN A 68 -10.92 15.17 23.66
CA ASN A 68 -11.88 15.15 24.74
C ASN A 68 -11.71 13.91 25.65
N LEU A 69 -11.01 12.88 25.16
CA LEU A 69 -10.78 11.62 25.87
C LEU A 69 -9.41 11.58 26.55
N ASP A 70 -8.45 12.40 26.11
CA ASP A 70 -7.09 12.39 26.66
C ASP A 70 -6.97 13.39 27.82
N PRO A 71 -6.84 12.91 29.06
CA PRO A 71 -6.70 13.78 30.23
C PRO A 71 -5.38 14.57 30.23
N THR A 72 -4.43 14.23 29.35
CA THR A 72 -3.13 14.92 29.24
C THR A 72 -3.14 16.05 28.20
N ILE A 73 -4.12 16.08 27.29
CA ILE A 73 -4.20 17.04 26.19
C ILE A 73 -5.35 18.04 26.39
N GLY A 74 -6.42 17.68 27.10
CA GLY A 74 -7.63 18.50 27.24
C GLY A 74 -7.64 19.40 28.46
N GLU A 75 -8.35 20.55 28.36
CA GLU A 75 -8.69 21.41 29.51
C GLU A 75 -9.65 20.70 30.50
N ASN A 76 -10.36 19.71 30.04
CA ASN A 76 -11.20 18.85 30.85
C ASN A 76 -10.36 17.73 31.47
N LYS A 77 -10.01 17.88 32.75
CA LYS A 77 -9.69 16.77 33.62
C LYS A 77 -10.98 15.96 33.81
N GLY A 78 -11.44 15.29 32.78
CA GLY A 78 -12.62 14.45 32.82
C GLY A 78 -12.39 13.38 33.88
N GLU A 79 -13.20 13.40 34.93
CA GLU A 79 -13.37 12.23 35.75
C GLU A 79 -13.80 11.11 34.82
N PHE A 80 -12.99 10.07 34.66
CA PHE A 80 -13.45 8.84 34.02
C PHE A 80 -14.74 8.46 34.70
N PRO A 81 -15.81 8.08 33.98
CA PRO A 81 -17.03 7.61 34.64
C PRO A 81 -16.64 6.50 35.61
N ASN A 82 -17.00 6.67 36.87
CA ASN A 82 -16.74 5.64 37.90
C ASN A 82 -17.47 4.32 37.58
N ASP A 83 -18.43 4.36 36.69
CA ASP A 83 -19.23 3.24 36.20
C ASP A 83 -18.81 2.87 34.76
N LEU A 84 -17.53 2.53 34.53
CA LEU A 84 -17.15 1.86 33.29
C LEU A 84 -17.87 0.51 33.26
N PRO A 85 -18.59 0.18 32.14
CA PRO A 85 -19.18 -1.13 31.99
C PRO A 85 -18.08 -2.19 32.14
N ASP A 86 -18.44 -3.33 32.71
CA ASP A 86 -17.55 -4.46 32.75
C ASP A 86 -17.28 -4.92 31.31
N LEU A 87 -16.15 -4.48 30.76
CA LEU A 87 -15.75 -4.79 29.38
C LEU A 87 -15.60 -6.30 29.16
N LEU A 88 -15.27 -7.06 30.22
CA LEU A 88 -15.20 -8.52 30.15
C LEU A 88 -16.59 -9.11 30.00
N ALA A 89 -17.59 -8.59 30.71
CA ALA A 89 -18.97 -9.05 30.57
C ALA A 89 -19.54 -8.72 29.17
N LEU A 90 -19.19 -7.57 28.58
CA LEU A 90 -19.58 -7.22 27.23
C LEU A 90 -18.90 -8.13 26.20
N SER A 91 -17.65 -8.50 26.40
CA SER A 91 -16.91 -9.37 25.47
C SER A 91 -17.43 -10.79 25.42
N ASP A 92 -18.08 -11.27 26.50
CA ASP A 92 -18.69 -12.61 26.56
C ASP A 92 -19.92 -12.76 25.63
N GLU A 93 -20.49 -11.64 25.18
CA GLU A 93 -21.63 -11.61 24.25
C GLU A 93 -21.20 -11.58 22.76
N ILE A 94 -19.90 -11.39 22.47
CA ILE A 94 -19.37 -11.27 21.10
C ILE A 94 -19.09 -12.66 20.54
N ALA A 95 -19.76 -13.01 19.44
CA ALA A 95 -19.54 -14.28 18.74
C ALA A 95 -18.34 -14.19 17.78
N ILE A 96 -17.72 -15.32 17.50
CA ILE A 96 -16.62 -15.40 16.54
C ILE A 96 -17.06 -15.10 15.10
N GLU A 97 -18.35 -15.28 14.82
CA GLU A 97 -19.01 -14.98 13.55
C GLU A 97 -19.33 -13.49 13.38
N ASP A 98 -19.31 -12.71 14.47
CA ASP A 98 -19.58 -11.27 14.41
C ASP A 98 -18.49 -10.54 13.63
N THR A 99 -18.90 -9.48 12.93
CA THR A 99 -17.99 -8.65 12.15
C THR A 99 -17.08 -7.82 13.06
N ALA A 100 -15.79 -7.98 12.91
CA ALA A 100 -14.79 -7.21 13.63
C ALA A 100 -14.45 -5.89 12.95
N TYR A 101 -14.24 -5.94 11.64
CA TYR A 101 -13.87 -4.75 10.87
C TYR A 101 -14.31 -4.81 9.41
N ILE A 102 -14.37 -3.63 8.80
CA ILE A 102 -14.58 -3.47 7.36
C ILE A 102 -13.44 -2.62 6.82
N ILE A 103 -12.61 -3.21 5.95
CA ILE A 103 -11.53 -2.48 5.25
C ILE A 103 -11.97 -2.25 3.80
N PHE A 104 -11.99 -0.98 3.40
CA PHE A 104 -12.33 -0.60 2.04
C PHE A 104 -11.13 -0.72 1.10
N THR A 105 -11.34 -1.45 0.01
CA THR A 105 -10.36 -1.64 -1.07
C THR A 105 -10.87 -1.02 -2.36
N SER A 106 -9.98 -0.80 -3.34
CA SER A 106 -10.36 -0.34 -4.68
C SER A 106 -11.34 -1.32 -5.35
N GLY A 107 -12.33 -0.79 -6.05
CA GLY A 107 -13.35 -1.55 -6.74
C GLY A 107 -13.29 -1.43 -8.25
N SER A 108 -13.47 -2.53 -8.98
CA SER A 108 -13.47 -2.56 -10.45
C SER A 108 -14.56 -1.71 -11.11
N THR A 109 -15.58 -1.31 -10.36
CA THR A 109 -16.70 -0.47 -10.80
C THR A 109 -16.48 1.02 -10.55
N GLY A 110 -15.30 1.42 -10.05
CA GLY A 110 -15.00 2.81 -9.72
C GLY A 110 -15.46 3.26 -8.32
N GLU A 111 -16.07 2.37 -7.54
CA GLU A 111 -16.48 2.61 -6.17
C GLU A 111 -15.70 1.70 -5.23
N PRO A 112 -15.26 2.19 -4.05
CA PRO A 112 -14.58 1.36 -3.07
C PRO A 112 -15.52 0.27 -2.56
N LYS A 113 -14.96 -0.92 -2.26
CA LYS A 113 -15.71 -2.05 -1.71
C LYS A 113 -15.21 -2.40 -0.32
N GLY A 114 -16.10 -2.50 0.66
CA GLY A 114 -15.80 -2.86 2.03
C GLY A 114 -15.68 -4.36 2.20
N VAL A 115 -14.51 -4.86 2.55
CA VAL A 115 -14.29 -6.28 2.89
C VAL A 115 -14.68 -6.50 4.35
N GLU A 116 -15.71 -7.29 4.57
CA GLU A 116 -16.27 -7.57 5.89
C GLU A 116 -15.61 -8.79 6.53
N MET A 117 -14.89 -8.56 7.61
CA MET A 117 -14.09 -9.58 8.29
C MET A 117 -14.64 -9.90 9.68
N THR A 118 -14.81 -11.18 9.98
CA THR A 118 -15.27 -11.63 11.29
C THR A 118 -14.12 -11.74 12.30
N HIS A 119 -14.46 -11.76 13.61
CA HIS A 119 -13.49 -12.01 14.67
C HIS A 119 -12.78 -13.35 14.48
N GLY A 120 -13.52 -14.42 14.19
CA GLY A 120 -12.94 -15.76 14.01
C GLY A 120 -11.97 -15.84 12.83
N ALA A 121 -12.33 -15.21 11.70
CA ALA A 121 -11.47 -15.19 10.53
C ALA A 121 -10.14 -14.46 10.78
N ALA A 122 -10.19 -13.29 11.42
CA ALA A 122 -9.00 -12.54 11.78
C ALA A 122 -8.12 -13.29 12.80
N VAL A 123 -8.71 -13.83 13.86
CA VAL A 123 -8.01 -14.58 14.91
C VAL A 123 -7.35 -15.83 14.35
N ASN A 124 -8.00 -16.56 13.41
CA ASN A 124 -7.37 -17.73 12.79
C ASN A 124 -6.04 -17.40 12.12
N THR A 125 -5.98 -16.31 11.34
CA THR A 125 -4.71 -15.87 10.72
C THR A 125 -3.69 -15.45 11.76
N ILE A 126 -4.09 -14.62 12.72
CA ILE A 126 -3.22 -14.08 13.78
C ILE A 126 -2.58 -15.23 14.58
N GLU A 127 -3.38 -16.15 15.10
CA GLU A 127 -2.86 -17.28 15.88
C GLU A 127 -1.99 -18.23 15.06
N SER A 128 -2.37 -18.47 13.79
CA SER A 128 -1.58 -19.30 12.88
C SER A 128 -0.19 -18.72 12.68
N VAL A 129 -0.09 -17.41 12.44
CA VAL A 129 1.19 -16.71 12.23
C VAL A 129 2.00 -16.67 13.52
N ASN A 130 1.38 -16.31 14.65
CA ASN A 130 2.07 -16.27 15.94
C ASN A 130 2.65 -17.64 16.33
N ARG A 131 1.89 -18.71 16.12
CA ARG A 131 2.31 -20.08 16.42
C ARG A 131 3.39 -20.59 15.47
N LEU A 132 3.26 -20.36 14.15
CA LEU A 132 4.22 -20.81 13.15
C LEU A 132 5.58 -20.14 13.30
N PHE A 133 5.58 -18.85 13.59
CA PHE A 133 6.82 -18.05 13.61
C PHE A 133 7.29 -17.70 15.03
N GLY A 134 6.65 -18.28 16.05
CA GLY A 134 7.06 -18.13 17.45
C GLY A 134 7.03 -16.67 17.91
N VAL A 135 5.94 -15.95 17.61
CA VAL A 135 5.73 -14.58 18.14
C VAL A 135 5.22 -14.70 19.56
N THR A 136 5.85 -13.95 20.49
CA THR A 136 5.63 -14.04 21.93
C THR A 136 5.59 -12.65 22.58
N GLU A 137 5.39 -12.60 23.89
CA GLU A 137 5.44 -11.38 24.71
C GLU A 137 6.78 -10.63 24.65
N ASN A 138 7.83 -11.27 24.15
CA ASN A 138 9.14 -10.63 23.99
C ASN A 138 9.29 -9.91 22.64
N ASP A 139 8.33 -10.09 21.72
CA ASP A 139 8.39 -9.44 20.41
C ASP A 139 7.84 -8.01 20.46
N ARG A 140 8.47 -7.16 19.67
CA ARG A 140 8.11 -5.76 19.50
C ARG A 140 8.04 -5.42 18.04
N VAL A 141 6.89 -4.97 17.56
CA VAL A 141 6.68 -4.59 16.17
C VAL A 141 6.79 -3.08 16.00
N LEU A 142 7.42 -2.65 14.91
CA LEU A 142 7.31 -1.27 14.44
C LEU A 142 6.07 -1.15 13.54
N GLN A 143 5.02 -0.48 14.02
CA GLN A 143 3.76 -0.31 13.30
C GLN A 143 3.91 0.75 12.19
N ILE A 144 4.35 0.34 11.01
CA ILE A 144 4.51 1.24 9.86
C ILE A 144 3.35 1.15 8.87
N SER A 145 2.60 0.05 8.83
CA SER A 145 1.44 -0.09 7.95
C SER A 145 0.32 0.88 8.33
N GLN A 146 -0.35 1.45 7.33
CA GLN A 146 -1.51 2.33 7.55
C GLN A 146 -2.71 1.52 8.05
N LEU A 147 -3.57 2.17 8.86
CA LEU A 147 -4.69 1.47 9.52
C LEU A 147 -5.73 0.93 8.54
N ASN A 148 -5.92 1.63 7.42
CA ASN A 148 -6.81 1.20 6.32
C ASN A 148 -6.23 0.09 5.44
N PHE A 149 -5.08 -0.49 5.82
CA PHE A 149 -4.43 -1.62 5.18
C PHE A 149 -4.39 -2.81 6.14
N ASP A 150 -4.77 -3.99 5.68
CA ASP A 150 -5.00 -5.17 6.52
C ASP A 150 -3.77 -5.68 7.28
N LEU A 151 -2.54 -5.36 6.82
CA LEU A 151 -1.32 -5.63 7.58
C LEU A 151 -1.34 -4.99 8.97
N SER A 152 -2.03 -3.84 9.15
CA SER A 152 -2.18 -3.16 10.43
C SER A 152 -2.94 -4.00 11.46
N VAL A 153 -3.83 -4.89 11.01
CA VAL A 153 -4.57 -5.81 11.86
C VAL A 153 -3.60 -6.74 12.59
N TYR A 154 -2.61 -7.29 11.86
CA TYR A 154 -1.59 -8.11 12.49
C TYR A 154 -0.65 -7.29 13.39
N ASP A 155 -0.22 -6.10 12.96
CA ASP A 155 0.63 -5.23 13.79
C ASP A 155 -0.01 -4.95 15.16
N ILE A 156 -1.32 -4.71 15.18
CA ILE A 156 -2.06 -4.40 16.40
C ILE A 156 -2.41 -5.69 17.16
N PHE A 157 -3.26 -6.52 16.58
CA PHE A 157 -3.88 -7.62 17.31
C PHE A 157 -2.98 -8.86 17.40
N GLY A 158 -2.12 -9.09 16.40
CA GLY A 158 -1.18 -10.20 16.42
C GLY A 158 -0.17 -10.07 17.54
N VAL A 159 0.44 -8.91 17.66
CA VAL A 159 1.50 -8.69 18.66
C VAL A 159 0.92 -8.48 20.05
N ILE A 160 -0.18 -7.71 20.21
CA ILE A 160 -0.85 -7.57 21.53
C ILE A 160 -1.41 -8.92 21.99
N GLY A 161 -2.02 -9.71 21.10
CA GLY A 161 -2.53 -11.03 21.41
C GLY A 161 -1.47 -12.02 21.90
N ALA A 162 -0.21 -11.84 21.46
CA ALA A 162 0.94 -12.58 21.97
C ALA A 162 1.52 -12.00 23.28
N GLY A 163 0.97 -10.91 23.83
CA GLY A 163 1.51 -10.18 24.99
C GLY A 163 2.66 -9.23 24.65
N GLY A 164 2.98 -9.04 23.38
CA GLY A 164 4.09 -8.22 22.90
C GLY A 164 3.82 -6.72 22.93
N THR A 165 4.67 -5.94 22.27
CA THR A 165 4.64 -4.48 22.31
C THR A 165 4.56 -3.89 20.90
N ILE A 166 3.73 -2.85 20.73
CA ILE A 166 3.68 -2.06 19.50
C ILE A 166 4.50 -0.78 19.69
N VAL A 167 5.42 -0.53 18.80
CA VAL A 167 6.19 0.72 18.69
C VAL A 167 5.60 1.53 17.54
N ILE A 168 5.03 2.69 17.88
CA ILE A 168 4.28 3.51 16.92
C ILE A 168 5.13 4.74 16.56
N PRO A 169 5.53 4.92 15.28
CA PRO A 169 6.17 6.15 14.84
C PRO A 169 5.15 7.30 14.84
N ASN A 170 5.63 8.54 15.00
CA ASN A 170 4.77 9.69 14.78
C ASN A 170 4.36 9.76 13.30
N GLU A 171 3.23 10.40 13.01
CA GLU A 171 2.72 10.54 11.65
C GLU A 171 3.75 11.14 10.68
N LYS A 172 4.45 12.19 11.10
CA LYS A 172 5.49 12.85 10.27
C LYS A 172 6.71 11.97 9.99
N ASP A 173 6.89 10.91 10.79
CA ASP A 173 8.07 10.06 10.78
C ASP A 173 7.79 8.66 10.18
N TYR A 174 6.55 8.35 9.85
CA TYR A 174 6.18 6.98 9.46
C TYR A 174 6.78 6.50 8.12
N LYS A 175 7.23 7.41 7.27
CA LYS A 175 7.99 7.11 6.02
C LYS A 175 9.48 7.50 6.13
N ASN A 176 10.00 7.73 7.33
CA ASN A 176 11.38 8.17 7.55
C ASN A 176 12.27 7.02 8.08
N PRO A 177 13.17 6.45 7.25
CA PRO A 177 13.99 5.30 7.64
C PRO A 177 14.97 5.58 8.78
N ALA A 178 15.46 6.82 8.94
CA ALA A 178 16.32 7.17 10.07
C ALA A 178 15.54 7.13 11.38
N LYS A 179 14.29 7.58 11.38
CA LYS A 179 13.41 7.49 12.54
C LYS A 179 13.04 6.04 12.86
N TRP A 180 12.87 5.20 11.84
CA TRP A 180 12.67 3.77 12.07
C TRP A 180 13.87 3.15 12.78
N VAL A 181 15.09 3.46 12.33
CA VAL A 181 16.33 2.99 12.98
C VAL A 181 16.44 3.47 14.42
N GLU A 182 16.15 4.75 14.67
CA GLU A 182 16.10 5.30 16.03
C GLU A 182 15.13 4.50 16.93
N LEU A 183 13.90 4.24 16.43
CA LEU A 183 12.87 3.50 17.15
C LEU A 183 13.24 2.02 17.34
N ILE A 184 13.79 1.37 16.29
CA ILE A 184 14.25 -0.02 16.36
C ILE A 184 15.29 -0.18 17.46
N ASN A 185 16.30 0.72 17.50
CA ASN A 185 17.37 0.64 18.49
C ASN A 185 16.91 1.03 19.89
N ARG A 186 16.07 2.09 19.99
CA ARG A 186 15.60 2.61 21.27
C ARG A 186 14.66 1.65 22.00
N TYR A 187 13.82 0.96 21.27
CA TYR A 187 12.77 0.11 21.83
C TYR A 187 13.02 -1.38 21.60
N ASP A 188 14.19 -1.78 21.09
CA ASP A 188 14.55 -3.16 20.80
C ASP A 188 13.49 -3.87 19.91
N VAL A 189 13.10 -3.23 18.80
CA VAL A 189 12.13 -3.81 17.86
C VAL A 189 12.68 -5.10 17.29
N THR A 190 11.90 -6.19 17.36
CA THR A 190 12.30 -7.54 16.93
C THR A 190 11.55 -8.00 15.68
N LEU A 191 10.39 -7.40 15.39
CA LEU A 191 9.50 -7.79 14.30
C LEU A 191 9.27 -6.61 13.35
N TRP A 192 9.45 -6.89 12.07
CA TRP A 192 9.12 -5.99 10.96
C TRP A 192 8.01 -6.61 10.13
N ASN A 193 6.97 -5.84 9.80
CA ASN A 193 5.88 -6.26 8.94
C ASN A 193 5.51 -5.13 7.98
N SER A 194 5.74 -5.33 6.69
CA SER A 194 5.42 -4.32 5.67
C SER A 194 5.37 -4.86 4.26
N VAL A 195 5.02 -3.97 3.34
CA VAL A 195 5.27 -4.16 1.90
C VAL A 195 6.78 -4.08 1.61
N PRO A 196 7.28 -4.79 0.58
CA PRO A 196 8.72 -4.82 0.25
C PRO A 196 9.33 -3.44 0.06
N ALA A 197 8.60 -2.49 -0.54
CA ALA A 197 9.09 -1.14 -0.81
C ALA A 197 9.51 -0.36 0.46
N LEU A 198 8.79 -0.52 1.58
CA LEU A 198 9.16 0.14 2.83
C LEU A 198 10.43 -0.46 3.44
N LEU A 199 10.57 -1.80 3.40
CA LEU A 199 11.80 -2.42 3.85
C LEU A 199 12.99 -2.03 2.95
N GLN A 200 12.78 -1.97 1.64
CA GLN A 200 13.83 -1.54 0.72
C GLN A 200 14.33 -0.12 1.03
N LEU A 201 13.45 0.79 1.47
CA LEU A 201 13.84 2.12 1.93
C LEU A 201 14.78 2.05 3.15
N LEU A 202 14.52 1.14 4.11
CA LEU A 202 15.40 0.90 5.25
C LEU A 202 16.75 0.33 4.81
N LEU A 203 16.76 -0.62 3.87
CA LEU A 203 18.00 -1.22 3.34
C LEU A 203 18.86 -0.16 2.62
N ILE A 204 18.24 0.69 1.80
CA ILE A 204 18.90 1.83 1.15
C ILE A 204 19.50 2.76 2.20
N TYR A 205 18.72 3.15 3.21
CA TYR A 205 19.23 4.00 4.29
C TYR A 205 20.49 3.40 4.95
N LYS A 206 20.44 2.11 5.28
CA LYS A 206 21.57 1.40 5.89
C LYS A 206 22.79 1.32 4.96
N GLN A 207 22.59 1.14 3.67
CA GLN A 207 23.66 1.12 2.67
C GLN A 207 24.46 2.43 2.63
N TYR A 208 23.78 3.57 2.82
CA TYR A 208 24.43 4.89 2.82
C TYR A 208 24.89 5.36 4.21
N ASN A 209 24.46 4.69 5.28
CA ASN A 209 24.82 4.99 6.67
C ASN A 209 25.38 3.73 7.34
N ASN A 210 26.53 3.24 6.85
CA ASN A 210 27.12 1.98 7.28
C ASN A 210 27.55 1.93 8.75
N ASP A 211 27.85 3.07 9.36
CA ASP A 211 28.22 3.26 10.76
C ASP A 211 27.03 3.17 11.72
N VAL A 212 25.82 3.30 11.20
CA VAL A 212 24.59 3.15 12.01
C VAL A 212 24.32 1.67 12.27
N GLU A 213 24.37 1.24 13.52
CA GLU A 213 24.04 -0.13 13.91
C GLU A 213 22.53 -0.35 13.93
N ILE A 214 22.06 -1.43 13.27
CA ILE A 214 20.70 -1.93 13.33
C ILE A 214 20.80 -3.44 13.42
N ASN A 215 20.62 -4.04 14.59
CA ASN A 215 20.90 -5.45 14.78
C ASN A 215 19.83 -6.21 15.60
N LYS A 216 18.63 -5.68 15.70
CA LYS A 216 17.59 -6.20 16.61
C LYS A 216 16.49 -7.01 15.91
N LEU A 217 16.29 -6.83 14.60
CA LEU A 217 15.24 -7.54 13.89
C LEU A 217 15.51 -9.04 13.86
N LYS A 218 14.54 -9.82 14.33
CA LYS A 218 14.56 -11.28 14.36
C LYS A 218 13.57 -11.91 13.40
N LYS A 219 12.52 -11.18 13.07
CA LYS A 219 11.44 -11.63 12.18
C LYS A 219 11.10 -10.51 11.20
N VAL A 220 11.05 -10.85 9.92
CA VAL A 220 10.72 -9.92 8.83
C VAL A 220 9.62 -10.55 8.00
N PHE A 221 8.42 -10.00 8.06
CA PHE A 221 7.27 -10.41 7.28
C PHE A 221 7.08 -9.42 6.13
N LEU A 222 7.09 -9.95 4.90
CA LEU A 222 6.93 -9.16 3.68
C LEU A 222 5.73 -9.65 2.89
N SER A 223 4.88 -8.73 2.50
CA SER A 223 3.67 -9.06 1.72
C SER A 223 3.13 -7.88 0.93
N GLY A 224 2.04 -8.10 0.22
CA GLY A 224 1.30 -7.04 -0.47
C GLY A 224 1.84 -6.70 -1.86
N ASP A 225 3.07 -7.03 -2.19
CA ASP A 225 3.67 -6.83 -3.51
C ASP A 225 4.72 -7.90 -3.84
N TRP A 226 5.28 -7.87 -5.04
CA TRP A 226 6.40 -8.70 -5.44
C TRP A 226 7.63 -8.44 -4.58
N ILE A 227 8.25 -9.51 -4.10
CA ILE A 227 9.50 -9.44 -3.34
C ILE A 227 10.65 -9.70 -4.33
N PRO A 228 11.58 -8.73 -4.49
CA PRO A 228 12.78 -8.95 -5.29
C PRO A 228 13.55 -10.18 -4.81
N THR A 229 14.02 -11.01 -5.72
CA THR A 229 14.74 -12.25 -5.37
C THR A 229 16.05 -12.00 -4.63
N SER A 230 16.65 -10.81 -4.76
CA SER A 230 17.83 -10.38 -4.00
C SER A 230 17.52 -9.96 -2.56
N MET A 231 16.27 -9.55 -2.28
CA MET A 231 15.91 -8.91 -1.00
C MET A 231 16.16 -9.81 0.22
N PRO A 232 15.87 -11.11 0.23
CA PRO A 232 16.18 -11.96 1.39
C PRO A 232 17.67 -11.97 1.74
N SER A 233 18.55 -12.04 0.76
CA SER A 233 20.00 -12.00 0.98
C SER A 233 20.47 -10.61 1.46
N GLU A 234 19.89 -9.53 0.95
CA GLU A 234 20.16 -8.17 1.40
C GLU A 234 19.74 -7.96 2.87
N ILE A 235 18.58 -8.50 3.26
CA ILE A 235 18.09 -8.48 4.65
C ILE A 235 19.07 -9.22 5.56
N LYS A 236 19.47 -10.44 5.19
CA LYS A 236 20.37 -11.28 5.99
C LYS A 236 21.78 -10.72 6.07
N ALA A 237 22.22 -9.95 5.10
CA ALA A 237 23.50 -9.24 5.19
C ALA A 237 23.51 -8.20 6.34
N ILE A 238 22.37 -7.65 6.71
CA ILE A 238 22.21 -6.70 7.82
C ILE A 238 21.75 -7.40 9.09
N PHE A 239 20.84 -8.35 8.98
CA PHE A 239 20.20 -9.11 10.07
C PHE A 239 20.44 -10.62 9.87
N PRO A 240 21.64 -11.15 10.16
CA PRO A 240 22.01 -12.54 9.82
C PRO A 240 21.08 -13.60 10.44
N ASP A 241 20.56 -13.31 11.64
CA ASP A 241 19.69 -14.22 12.39
C ASP A 241 18.21 -13.99 12.13
N ALA A 242 17.84 -13.08 11.22
CA ALA A 242 16.44 -12.77 10.95
C ALA A 242 15.75 -13.90 10.17
N LEU A 243 14.60 -14.33 10.65
CA LEU A 243 13.67 -15.15 9.90
C LEU A 243 12.94 -14.24 8.89
N VAL A 244 13.20 -14.45 7.61
CA VAL A 244 12.53 -13.71 6.52
C VAL A 244 11.41 -14.57 5.97
N VAL A 245 10.19 -14.04 5.95
CA VAL A 245 9.00 -14.76 5.49
C VAL A 245 8.29 -13.92 4.43
N SER A 246 8.15 -14.50 3.24
CA SER A 246 7.23 -14.02 2.22
C SER A 246 5.82 -14.47 2.59
N MET A 247 4.89 -13.55 2.67
CA MET A 247 3.49 -13.82 2.97
C MET A 247 2.61 -13.28 1.85
N GLY A 248 1.55 -13.99 1.53
CA GLY A 248 0.65 -13.64 0.46
C GLY A 248 -0.80 -13.85 0.84
N GLY A 249 -1.68 -13.40 -0.04
CA GLY A 249 -3.11 -13.48 0.15
C GLY A 249 -3.82 -12.28 -0.44
N ALA A 250 -5.08 -12.18 -0.11
CA ALA A 250 -5.93 -11.04 -0.42
C ALA A 250 -6.62 -10.59 0.87
N THR A 251 -7.05 -9.33 0.95
CA THR A 251 -7.81 -8.83 2.11
C THR A 251 -9.03 -9.70 2.39
N GLU A 252 -9.67 -10.22 1.33
CA GLU A 252 -10.80 -11.14 1.40
C GLU A 252 -10.43 -12.54 1.95
N GLY A 253 -9.14 -12.87 2.01
CA GLY A 253 -8.60 -14.11 2.59
C GLY A 253 -8.08 -13.96 4.03
N GLY A 254 -8.27 -12.79 4.65
CA GLY A 254 -7.92 -12.53 6.05
C GLY A 254 -6.44 -12.21 6.29
N ILE A 255 -6.00 -11.04 5.87
CA ILE A 255 -4.62 -10.52 5.95
C ILE A 255 -3.68 -11.33 5.05
N TRP A 256 -3.42 -12.59 5.42
CA TRP A 256 -2.58 -13.53 4.69
C TRP A 256 -3.23 -14.90 4.60
N SER A 257 -2.96 -15.60 3.51
CA SER A 257 -3.49 -16.94 3.27
C SER A 257 -2.39 -17.99 3.05
N ASN A 258 -1.18 -17.54 2.78
CA ASN A 258 -0.01 -18.38 2.50
C ASN A 258 1.29 -17.76 2.99
N TYR A 259 2.32 -18.61 3.08
CA TYR A 259 3.66 -18.19 3.49
C TYR A 259 4.74 -18.98 2.79
N HIS A 260 5.93 -18.39 2.66
CA HIS A 260 7.18 -19.03 2.29
C HIS A 260 8.32 -18.51 3.17
N ILE A 261 9.11 -19.40 3.76
CA ILE A 261 10.31 -19.01 4.51
C ILE A 261 11.45 -18.83 3.51
N CYS A 262 11.88 -17.58 3.34
CA CYS A 262 12.87 -17.22 2.35
C CYS A 262 14.26 -17.77 2.73
N LEU A 263 14.90 -18.41 1.78
CA LEU A 263 16.25 -18.92 1.88
C LEU A 263 17.27 -17.89 1.41
N ASP A 264 18.55 -18.09 1.72
CA ASP A 264 19.63 -17.24 1.20
C ASP A 264 19.77 -17.38 -0.32
N LYS A 265 19.43 -18.56 -0.82
CA LYS A 265 19.33 -18.85 -2.25
C LYS A 265 18.11 -19.75 -2.46
N GLU A 266 17.15 -19.25 -3.21
CA GLU A 266 15.98 -20.04 -3.61
C GLU A 266 16.33 -21.11 -4.64
N ASP A 267 15.43 -22.11 -4.80
CA ASP A 267 15.55 -23.14 -5.83
C ASP A 267 15.55 -22.50 -7.22
N ASP A 268 16.41 -22.95 -8.12
CA ASP A 268 16.54 -22.45 -9.48
C ASP A 268 15.23 -22.56 -10.30
N SER A 269 14.23 -23.34 -9.84
CA SER A 269 12.89 -23.40 -10.44
C SER A 269 12.07 -22.13 -10.26
N PHE A 270 12.43 -21.27 -9.28
CA PHE A 270 11.80 -19.99 -8.98
C PHE A 270 12.66 -18.79 -9.41
N GLN A 271 13.15 -18.80 -10.64
CA GLN A 271 14.11 -17.80 -11.13
C GLN A 271 13.56 -16.36 -11.18
N LYS A 272 12.24 -16.18 -11.27
CA LYS A 272 11.62 -14.86 -11.51
C LYS A 272 11.08 -14.22 -10.24
N SER A 273 10.74 -14.97 -9.21
CA SER A 273 10.11 -14.46 -8.00
C SER A 273 10.36 -15.37 -6.81
N ILE A 274 10.24 -14.84 -5.60
CA ILE A 274 10.13 -15.64 -4.40
C ILE A 274 8.89 -16.55 -4.51
N PRO A 275 8.95 -17.83 -4.09
CA PRO A 275 7.79 -18.70 -4.09
C PRO A 275 6.59 -18.09 -3.37
N TYR A 276 5.38 -18.27 -3.91
CA TYR A 276 4.17 -17.87 -3.21
C TYR A 276 3.95 -18.73 -1.95
N GLY A 277 4.49 -19.95 -1.97
CA GLY A 277 4.63 -20.81 -0.80
C GLY A 277 3.44 -21.72 -0.53
N LYS A 278 3.16 -21.97 0.75
CA LYS A 278 2.17 -22.93 1.24
C LYS A 278 1.04 -22.25 1.97
N PRO A 279 -0.18 -22.83 2.02
CA PRO A 279 -1.29 -22.28 2.80
C PRO A 279 -0.95 -22.17 4.29
N LEU A 280 -1.49 -21.13 4.95
CA LEU A 280 -1.52 -21.03 6.40
C LEU A 280 -2.45 -22.12 7.01
N PRO A 281 -2.29 -22.47 8.31
CA PRO A 281 -3.19 -23.41 8.98
C PRO A 281 -4.66 -23.01 8.88
N ASN A 282 -5.54 -24.01 8.72
CA ASN A 282 -6.99 -23.86 8.50
C ASN A 282 -7.37 -23.05 7.26
N GLN A 283 -6.41 -22.82 6.36
CA GLN A 283 -6.61 -22.23 5.05
C GLN A 283 -6.17 -23.17 3.95
N GLY A 284 -6.64 -22.96 2.74
CA GLY A 284 -6.30 -23.80 1.60
C GLY A 284 -6.35 -23.03 0.29
N PHE A 285 -5.72 -23.60 -0.73
CA PHE A 285 -5.80 -23.08 -2.08
C PHE A 285 -6.31 -24.15 -3.03
N ARG A 286 -7.10 -23.72 -4.01
CA ARG A 286 -7.44 -24.47 -5.20
C ARG A 286 -6.95 -23.69 -6.41
N ILE A 287 -6.36 -24.38 -7.36
CA ILE A 287 -5.97 -23.76 -8.63
C ILE A 287 -6.90 -24.30 -9.70
N LEU A 288 -7.80 -23.45 -10.20
CA LEU A 288 -8.89 -23.86 -11.07
C LEU A 288 -8.68 -23.37 -12.51
N ASP A 289 -9.01 -24.25 -13.46
CA ASP A 289 -9.06 -23.86 -14.87
C ASP A 289 -10.34 -23.04 -15.20
N VAL A 290 -10.48 -22.60 -16.42
CA VAL A 290 -11.63 -21.80 -16.90
C VAL A 290 -12.97 -22.56 -16.82
N PHE A 291 -12.95 -23.88 -16.65
CA PHE A 291 -14.11 -24.74 -16.52
C PHE A 291 -14.45 -25.08 -15.06
N GLY A 292 -13.61 -24.61 -14.12
CA GLY A 292 -13.77 -24.87 -12.68
C GLY A 292 -13.20 -26.22 -12.24
N ASN A 293 -12.33 -26.86 -13.00
CA ASN A 293 -11.62 -28.08 -12.59
C ASN A 293 -10.28 -27.74 -11.95
N GLU A 294 -9.82 -28.56 -10.97
CA GLU A 294 -8.46 -28.44 -10.45
C GLU A 294 -7.43 -28.72 -11.54
N THR A 295 -6.42 -27.85 -11.61
CA THR A 295 -5.32 -28.01 -12.54
C THR A 295 -4.29 -29.01 -12.03
N PRO A 296 -3.65 -29.79 -12.92
CA PRO A 296 -2.47 -30.60 -12.54
C PRO A 296 -1.31 -29.72 -12.06
N ILE A 297 -0.38 -30.34 -11.33
CA ILE A 297 0.91 -29.73 -10.96
C ILE A 297 1.58 -29.15 -12.22
N TRP A 298 2.17 -27.96 -12.12
CA TRP A 298 2.78 -27.18 -13.19
C TRP A 298 1.80 -26.61 -14.24
N SER A 299 0.51 -26.78 -14.02
CA SER A 299 -0.50 -26.20 -14.91
C SER A 299 -1.08 -24.95 -14.29
N THR A 300 -1.15 -23.90 -15.10
CA THR A 300 -1.65 -22.59 -14.68
C THR A 300 -3.18 -22.56 -14.56
N GLY A 301 -3.68 -21.97 -13.49
CA GLY A 301 -5.09 -21.69 -13.26
C GLY A 301 -5.29 -20.52 -12.33
N GLU A 302 -6.56 -20.20 -12.02
CA GLU A 302 -6.91 -19.17 -11.05
C GLU A 302 -6.68 -19.68 -9.63
N LEU A 303 -5.94 -18.92 -8.83
CA LEU A 303 -5.76 -19.15 -7.40
C LEU A 303 -7.06 -18.82 -6.65
N CYS A 304 -7.65 -19.81 -5.99
CA CYS A 304 -8.84 -19.63 -5.17
C CYS A 304 -8.52 -19.97 -3.72
N ILE A 305 -8.84 -19.06 -2.80
CA ILE A 305 -8.57 -19.21 -1.36
C ILE A 305 -9.77 -19.87 -0.69
N SER A 306 -9.52 -20.76 0.27
CA SER A 306 -10.53 -21.41 1.12
C SER A 306 -10.12 -21.41 2.59
N GLY A 307 -11.04 -21.65 3.48
CA GLY A 307 -10.77 -21.87 4.91
C GLY A 307 -11.41 -20.86 5.83
N GLU A 308 -10.98 -20.93 7.10
CA GLU A 308 -11.60 -20.20 8.22
C GLU A 308 -11.32 -18.70 8.22
N SER A 309 -10.33 -18.25 7.45
CA SER A 309 -9.96 -16.81 7.39
C SER A 309 -10.66 -16.04 6.26
N LEU A 310 -11.58 -16.68 5.50
CA LEU A 310 -12.31 -15.99 4.44
C LEU A 310 -13.24 -14.91 5.02
N ALA A 311 -13.20 -13.74 4.42
CA ALA A 311 -14.17 -12.67 4.68
C ALA A 311 -15.62 -13.16 4.53
N SER A 312 -16.54 -12.63 5.33
CA SER A 312 -17.95 -13.00 5.25
C SER A 312 -18.57 -12.52 3.94
N SER A 313 -18.27 -11.29 3.54
CA SER A 313 -18.87 -10.68 2.35
C SER A 313 -18.10 -9.42 1.90
N TYR A 314 -18.56 -8.83 0.81
CA TYR A 314 -18.40 -7.40 0.57
C TYR A 314 -19.61 -6.69 1.19
N TYR A 315 -19.37 -5.85 2.18
CA TYR A 315 -20.41 -5.19 2.97
C TYR A 315 -21.38 -4.41 2.08
N GLY A 316 -22.67 -4.66 2.25
CA GLY A 316 -23.72 -4.02 1.45
C GLY A 316 -23.76 -4.42 -0.04
N ARG A 317 -22.86 -5.33 -0.50
CA ARG A 317 -22.74 -5.69 -1.92
C ARG A 317 -22.93 -7.19 -2.19
N PRO A 318 -24.17 -7.70 -2.08
CA PRO A 318 -24.45 -9.12 -2.33
C PRO A 318 -24.09 -9.55 -3.77
N ASP A 319 -24.27 -8.67 -4.75
CA ASP A 319 -23.91 -8.88 -6.16
C ASP A 319 -22.41 -9.20 -6.35
N LEU A 320 -21.53 -8.46 -5.71
CA LEU A 320 -20.09 -8.69 -5.74
C LEU A 320 -19.70 -9.91 -4.90
N THR A 321 -20.39 -10.11 -3.77
CA THR A 321 -20.15 -11.25 -2.89
C THR A 321 -20.41 -12.56 -3.61
N GLU A 322 -21.57 -12.73 -4.23
CA GLU A 322 -21.93 -13.95 -4.98
C GLU A 322 -20.97 -14.21 -6.16
N LYS A 323 -20.49 -13.17 -6.82
CA LYS A 323 -19.53 -13.29 -7.93
C LYS A 323 -18.15 -13.76 -7.48
N SER A 324 -17.69 -13.30 -6.30
CA SER A 324 -16.31 -13.51 -5.84
C SER A 324 -16.18 -14.67 -4.85
N PHE A 325 -17.21 -14.91 -4.04
CA PHE A 325 -17.25 -16.01 -3.09
C PHE A 325 -18.18 -17.11 -3.61
N VAL A 326 -17.59 -18.16 -4.17
CA VAL A 326 -18.32 -19.24 -4.82
C VAL A 326 -18.30 -20.52 -3.97
N VAL A 327 -19.26 -21.41 -4.21
CA VAL A 327 -19.25 -22.77 -3.63
C VAL A 327 -18.74 -23.74 -4.68
N TRP A 328 -17.63 -24.40 -4.40
CA TRP A 328 -17.00 -25.39 -5.24
C TRP A 328 -16.92 -26.74 -4.49
N ASN A 329 -17.59 -27.77 -5.00
CA ASN A 329 -17.66 -29.09 -4.38
C ASN A 329 -18.03 -29.06 -2.88
N GLY A 330 -18.95 -28.16 -2.50
CA GLY A 330 -19.39 -27.96 -1.12
C GLY A 330 -18.45 -27.13 -0.24
N GLN A 331 -17.33 -26.64 -0.76
CA GLN A 331 -16.39 -25.77 -0.08
C GLN A 331 -16.57 -24.32 -0.55
N ARG A 332 -16.59 -23.37 0.37
CA ARG A 332 -16.60 -21.94 0.04
C ARG A 332 -15.20 -21.50 -0.39
N LEU A 333 -15.11 -20.84 -1.54
CA LEU A 333 -13.87 -20.33 -2.12
C LEU A 333 -14.00 -18.84 -2.41
N TYR A 334 -12.93 -18.10 -2.18
CA TYR A 334 -12.75 -16.77 -2.72
C TYR A 334 -11.94 -16.84 -4.01
N ARG A 335 -12.49 -16.31 -5.10
CA ARG A 335 -11.81 -16.17 -6.40
C ARG A 335 -10.96 -14.93 -6.40
N THR A 336 -9.63 -15.10 -6.43
CA THR A 336 -8.70 -13.97 -6.28
C THR A 336 -8.53 -13.15 -7.57
N GLY A 337 -8.75 -13.77 -8.73
CA GLY A 337 -8.34 -13.24 -10.03
C GLY A 337 -6.83 -13.34 -10.28
N ASP A 338 -6.08 -13.95 -9.36
CA ASP A 338 -4.65 -14.22 -9.49
C ASP A 338 -4.43 -15.54 -10.21
N MET A 339 -3.41 -15.62 -11.05
CA MET A 339 -2.98 -16.85 -11.73
C MET A 339 -1.79 -17.47 -11.01
N GLY A 340 -1.75 -18.78 -10.95
CA GLY A 340 -0.63 -19.51 -10.38
C GLY A 340 -0.62 -20.98 -10.77
N CYS A 341 0.36 -21.71 -10.27
CA CYS A 341 0.45 -23.16 -10.39
C CYS A 341 1.04 -23.79 -9.13
N TRP A 342 0.73 -25.08 -8.91
CA TRP A 342 1.41 -25.91 -7.92
C TRP A 342 2.72 -26.44 -8.46
N HIS A 343 3.76 -26.40 -7.65
CA HIS A 343 5.02 -27.11 -7.88
C HIS A 343 5.02 -28.48 -7.20
N SER A 344 5.92 -29.37 -7.64
CA SER A 344 6.02 -30.72 -7.09
C SER A 344 6.47 -30.78 -5.63
N ASN A 345 7.09 -29.73 -5.10
CA ASN A 345 7.48 -29.58 -3.69
C ASN A 345 6.32 -29.15 -2.79
N GLY A 346 5.10 -28.95 -3.36
CA GLY A 346 3.92 -28.51 -2.63
C GLY A 346 3.87 -27.02 -2.35
N GLU A 347 4.67 -26.22 -3.04
CA GLU A 347 4.59 -24.76 -3.02
C GLU A 347 3.88 -24.23 -4.25
N MET A 348 3.31 -23.05 -4.10
CA MET A 348 2.66 -22.31 -5.19
C MET A 348 3.61 -21.31 -5.79
N GLU A 349 3.45 -21.06 -7.08
CA GLU A 349 4.01 -19.92 -7.79
C GLU A 349 2.89 -18.97 -8.21
N PHE A 350 3.10 -17.67 -7.96
CA PHE A 350 2.23 -16.62 -8.44
C PHE A 350 2.70 -16.17 -9.83
N LEU A 351 1.78 -16.14 -10.80
CA LEU A 351 2.10 -15.86 -12.21
C LEU A 351 1.52 -14.53 -12.72
N GLY A 352 0.90 -13.75 -11.83
CA GLY A 352 0.29 -12.47 -12.18
C GLY A 352 -1.24 -12.50 -12.10
N ARG A 353 -1.88 -11.50 -12.69
CA ARG A 353 -3.34 -11.33 -12.64
C ARG A 353 -4.01 -11.60 -13.98
N MET A 354 -5.27 -12.04 -13.90
CA MET A 354 -6.15 -12.23 -15.07
C MET A 354 -6.78 -10.92 -15.58
N ASP A 355 -6.88 -9.92 -14.72
CA ASP A 355 -7.54 -8.64 -14.95
C ASP A 355 -6.57 -7.45 -15.03
N ASN A 356 -7.11 -6.24 -15.05
CA ASN A 356 -6.33 -5.00 -15.07
C ASN A 356 -5.99 -4.47 -13.69
N GLN A 357 -6.25 -5.22 -12.63
CA GLN A 357 -5.83 -4.86 -11.28
C GLN A 357 -4.32 -4.99 -11.17
N VAL A 358 -3.69 -4.05 -10.50
CA VAL A 358 -2.23 -4.01 -10.35
C VAL A 358 -1.87 -3.78 -8.89
N LYS A 359 -0.67 -4.22 -8.51
CA LYS A 359 -0.06 -3.85 -7.25
C LYS A 359 1.08 -2.86 -7.53
N ILE A 360 1.04 -1.71 -6.88
CA ILE A 360 2.05 -0.65 -7.01
C ILE A 360 2.44 -0.21 -5.60
N ARG A 361 3.67 -0.48 -5.22
CA ARG A 361 4.20 -0.17 -3.86
C ARG A 361 3.33 -0.74 -2.74
N GLY A 362 2.77 -1.92 -2.97
CA GLY A 362 1.89 -2.62 -2.03
C GLY A 362 0.42 -2.20 -2.07
N HIS A 363 0.07 -1.14 -2.78
CA HIS A 363 -1.33 -0.74 -2.95
C HIS A 363 -2.00 -1.55 -4.06
N ARG A 364 -3.17 -2.12 -3.75
CA ARG A 364 -4.04 -2.79 -4.71
C ARG A 364 -4.82 -1.73 -5.47
N ILE A 365 -4.60 -1.61 -6.78
CA ILE A 365 -5.16 -0.56 -7.62
C ILE A 365 -5.98 -1.17 -8.75
N GLU A 366 -7.24 -0.79 -8.82
CA GLU A 366 -8.10 -1.04 -9.97
C GLU A 366 -7.92 0.09 -10.98
N LEU A 367 -7.29 -0.17 -12.11
CA LEU A 367 -7.12 0.85 -13.15
C LEU A 367 -8.46 1.39 -13.66
N GLY A 368 -9.51 0.55 -13.64
CA GLY A 368 -10.87 0.95 -13.98
C GLY A 368 -11.46 2.01 -13.05
N GLU A 369 -11.07 2.04 -11.77
CA GLU A 369 -11.52 3.09 -10.83
C GLU A 369 -10.98 4.46 -11.25
N ILE A 370 -9.71 4.53 -11.66
CA ILE A 370 -9.10 5.76 -12.18
C ILE A 370 -9.82 6.21 -13.45
N GLU A 371 -10.06 5.28 -14.38
CA GLU A 371 -10.75 5.55 -15.64
C GLU A 371 -12.16 6.12 -15.40
N GLU A 372 -12.93 5.51 -14.48
CA GLU A 372 -14.29 5.96 -14.14
C GLU A 372 -14.31 7.33 -13.45
N VAL A 373 -13.42 7.56 -12.48
CA VAL A 373 -13.34 8.87 -11.80
C VAL A 373 -13.03 9.97 -12.81
N ILE A 374 -12.06 9.77 -13.71
CA ILE A 374 -11.72 10.73 -14.75
C ILE A 374 -12.93 11.00 -15.66
N LYS A 375 -13.64 9.98 -16.11
CA LYS A 375 -14.84 10.13 -16.95
C LYS A 375 -15.97 10.85 -16.24
N LYS A 376 -16.33 10.41 -15.03
CA LYS A 376 -17.46 10.96 -14.29
C LYS A 376 -17.22 12.39 -13.81
N GLN A 377 -16.04 12.68 -13.27
CA GLN A 377 -15.77 13.96 -12.64
C GLN A 377 -15.33 15.04 -13.62
N LEU A 378 -14.70 14.65 -14.72
CA LEU A 378 -14.16 15.59 -15.70
C LEU A 378 -14.94 15.58 -17.04
N GLY A 379 -15.89 14.66 -17.21
CA GLY A 379 -16.76 14.62 -18.39
C GLY A 379 -16.08 14.10 -19.67
N PHE A 380 -14.94 13.44 -19.56
CA PHE A 380 -14.30 12.80 -20.71
C PHE A 380 -15.05 11.55 -21.16
N SER A 381 -15.22 11.39 -22.47
CA SER A 381 -15.96 10.26 -23.03
C SER A 381 -15.19 8.95 -22.93
N GLU A 382 -13.89 8.99 -23.14
CA GLU A 382 -13.01 7.82 -23.13
C GLU A 382 -11.70 8.11 -22.40
N CYS A 383 -11.34 7.22 -21.49
CA CYS A 383 -10.10 7.24 -20.74
C CYS A 383 -9.62 5.80 -20.51
N VAL A 384 -8.31 5.59 -20.62
CA VAL A 384 -7.66 4.30 -20.37
C VAL A 384 -6.43 4.50 -19.49
N ALA A 385 -6.38 3.81 -18.37
CA ALA A 385 -5.23 3.80 -17.47
C ALA A 385 -4.32 2.60 -17.78
N VAL A 386 -3.01 2.81 -17.74
CA VAL A 386 -2.00 1.77 -17.92
C VAL A 386 -0.87 1.92 -16.92
N VAL A 387 -0.19 0.81 -16.60
CA VAL A 387 1.03 0.83 -15.82
C VAL A 387 2.25 0.82 -16.75
N TYR A 388 3.21 1.69 -16.45
CA TYR A 388 4.50 1.74 -17.11
C TYR A 388 5.65 1.64 -16.10
N GLY A 389 6.88 1.48 -16.58
CA GLY A 389 8.07 1.22 -15.77
C GLY A 389 8.30 -0.27 -15.53
N ASP A 390 9.38 -0.58 -14.81
CA ASP A 390 9.78 -1.94 -14.43
C ASP A 390 9.07 -2.39 -13.15
N ASP A 391 9.18 -3.67 -12.80
CA ASP A 391 8.45 -4.27 -11.67
C ASP A 391 8.67 -3.57 -10.32
N ASN A 392 9.84 -2.99 -10.08
CA ASN A 392 10.15 -2.23 -8.87
C ASN A 392 9.82 -0.72 -8.98
N GLU A 393 9.49 -0.23 -10.18
CA GLU A 393 9.35 1.20 -10.49
C GLU A 393 8.05 1.52 -11.24
N LYS A 394 7.00 0.75 -10.96
CA LYS A 394 5.68 0.91 -11.58
C LYS A 394 5.07 2.28 -11.27
N ASN A 395 4.55 2.92 -12.32
CA ASN A 395 3.80 4.17 -12.27
C ASN A 395 2.56 4.07 -13.16
N ILE A 396 1.61 5.01 -12.99
CA ILE A 396 0.35 5.04 -13.72
C ILE A 396 0.37 6.15 -14.76
N ALA A 397 -0.02 5.81 -15.98
CA ALA A 397 -0.31 6.77 -17.05
C ALA A 397 -1.77 6.65 -17.47
N VAL A 398 -2.37 7.76 -17.88
CA VAL A 398 -3.70 7.78 -18.46
C VAL A 398 -3.67 8.32 -19.89
N PHE A 399 -4.47 7.70 -20.75
CA PHE A 399 -4.70 8.10 -22.13
C PHE A 399 -6.15 8.56 -22.26
N ILE A 400 -6.35 9.83 -22.62
CA ILE A 400 -7.64 10.51 -22.63
C ILE A 400 -7.97 10.93 -24.06
N ILE A 401 -9.18 10.64 -24.53
CA ILE A 401 -9.67 11.11 -25.82
C ILE A 401 -10.28 12.48 -25.67
N LYS A 402 -9.76 13.44 -26.44
CA LYS A 402 -10.34 14.79 -26.56
C LYS A 402 -11.38 14.82 -27.67
N ASN A 403 -12.63 15.04 -27.34
CA ASN A 403 -13.69 15.30 -28.31
C ASN A 403 -14.03 16.80 -28.33
N GLN A 404 -14.47 17.31 -29.46
CA GLN A 404 -14.91 18.72 -29.60
C GLN A 404 -16.09 19.11 -28.71
N GLN A 405 -16.73 18.14 -28.06
CA GLN A 405 -17.88 18.32 -27.17
C GLN A 405 -17.48 18.30 -25.68
N ASP A 406 -16.23 17.99 -25.36
CA ASP A 406 -15.76 17.96 -23.98
C ASP A 406 -15.66 19.41 -23.46
N ASN A 407 -16.27 19.69 -22.32
CA ASN A 407 -16.38 21.03 -21.74
C ASN A 407 -15.05 21.60 -21.20
N ILE A 408 -13.93 20.90 -21.39
CA ILE A 408 -12.61 21.30 -20.88
C ILE A 408 -11.70 21.58 -22.09
N GLU A 409 -11.40 22.85 -22.32
CA GLU A 409 -10.30 23.26 -23.20
C GLU A 409 -8.98 23.02 -22.46
N ILE A 410 -8.29 21.92 -22.79
CA ILE A 410 -6.96 21.61 -22.26
C ILE A 410 -5.93 22.21 -23.23
N GLU A 411 -5.38 23.36 -22.87
CA GLU A 411 -4.41 24.07 -23.72
C GLU A 411 -2.97 24.01 -23.21
N ALA A 412 -2.72 23.63 -21.92
CA ALA A 412 -1.39 23.69 -21.32
C ALA A 412 -1.20 22.72 -20.15
N ASP A 413 0.05 22.59 -19.68
CA ASP A 413 0.44 21.82 -18.49
C ASP A 413 -0.33 22.23 -17.22
N SER A 414 -0.73 23.50 -17.12
CA SER A 414 -1.60 24.01 -16.02
C SER A 414 -2.95 23.30 -15.91
N ASP A 415 -3.40 22.64 -16.96
CA ASP A 415 -4.67 21.93 -16.96
C ASP A 415 -4.52 20.50 -16.42
N VAL A 416 -3.33 19.89 -16.54
CA VAL A 416 -2.99 18.63 -15.88
C VAL A 416 -3.05 18.77 -14.36
N ASP A 417 -2.58 19.89 -13.81
CA ASP A 417 -2.65 20.15 -12.37
C ASP A 417 -4.10 20.31 -11.87
N LYS A 418 -4.96 20.94 -12.68
CA LYS A 418 -6.40 21.01 -12.38
C LYS A 418 -7.05 19.62 -12.39
N ILE A 419 -6.66 18.77 -13.35
CA ILE A 419 -7.13 17.38 -13.43
C ILE A 419 -6.67 16.65 -12.17
N LYS A 420 -5.38 16.67 -11.84
CA LYS A 420 -4.80 16.02 -10.64
C LYS A 420 -5.54 16.46 -9.37
N LYS A 421 -5.75 17.76 -9.21
CA LYS A 421 -6.47 18.31 -8.06
C LYS A 421 -7.91 17.81 -8.00
N SER A 422 -8.64 17.83 -9.12
CA SER A 422 -10.03 17.38 -9.16
C SER A 422 -10.20 15.91 -8.85
N ILE A 423 -9.35 15.03 -9.45
CA ILE A 423 -9.44 13.60 -9.17
C ILE A 423 -8.91 13.24 -7.78
N GLY A 424 -8.02 14.07 -7.19
CA GLY A 424 -7.50 13.88 -5.83
C GLY A 424 -8.58 13.97 -4.73
N GLU A 425 -9.72 14.59 -5.01
CA GLU A 425 -10.87 14.59 -4.11
C GLU A 425 -11.58 13.21 -4.04
N TRP A 426 -11.33 12.34 -5.03
CA TRP A 426 -11.99 11.05 -5.19
C TRP A 426 -11.04 9.86 -5.08
N LEU A 427 -9.77 10.04 -5.44
CA LEU A 427 -8.75 9.00 -5.47
C LEU A 427 -7.68 9.26 -4.42
N PRO A 428 -7.16 8.21 -3.76
CA PRO A 428 -5.99 8.35 -2.92
C PRO A 428 -4.76 8.77 -3.74
N ALA A 429 -3.80 9.41 -3.10
CA ALA A 429 -2.61 9.97 -3.75
C ALA A 429 -1.82 8.93 -4.59
N TYR A 430 -1.75 7.67 -4.15
CA TYR A 430 -1.06 6.60 -4.86
C TYR A 430 -1.77 6.14 -6.15
N MET A 431 -3.02 6.55 -6.38
CA MET A 431 -3.79 6.27 -7.60
C MET A 431 -3.77 7.44 -8.59
N ILE A 432 -3.22 8.59 -8.22
CA ILE A 432 -3.12 9.75 -9.13
C ILE A 432 -2.09 9.45 -10.21
N PRO A 433 -2.48 9.50 -11.51
CA PRO A 433 -1.54 9.24 -12.59
C PRO A 433 -0.40 10.27 -12.64
N SER A 434 0.79 9.83 -12.97
CA SER A 434 1.96 10.70 -13.16
C SER A 434 2.04 11.24 -14.61
N VAL A 435 1.50 10.50 -15.58
CA VAL A 435 1.53 10.86 -17.00
C VAL A 435 0.10 10.94 -17.57
N TYR A 436 -0.16 12.02 -18.29
CA TYR A 436 -1.44 12.28 -18.97
C TYR A 436 -1.18 12.45 -20.45
N LEU A 437 -1.72 11.54 -21.25
CA LEU A 437 -1.63 11.55 -22.71
C LEU A 437 -2.99 11.92 -23.30
N PHE A 438 -3.00 12.86 -24.23
CA PHE A 438 -4.22 13.30 -24.91
C PHE A 438 -4.12 13.03 -26.41
N ASP A 439 -5.18 12.48 -26.99
CA ASP A 439 -5.27 12.26 -28.42
C ASP A 439 -6.74 12.39 -28.90
N SER A 440 -6.93 12.43 -30.19
CA SER A 440 -8.25 12.44 -30.84
C SER A 440 -8.78 11.03 -31.12
N LYS A 441 -7.94 9.98 -30.98
CA LYS A 441 -8.30 8.60 -31.31
C LYS A 441 -7.66 7.61 -30.34
N MET A 442 -8.47 6.65 -29.89
CA MET A 442 -8.01 5.53 -29.08
C MET A 442 -7.16 4.55 -29.90
N PRO A 443 -5.95 4.17 -29.45
CA PRO A 443 -5.18 3.11 -30.06
C PRO A 443 -5.94 1.78 -29.98
N LEU A 444 -6.14 1.13 -31.12
CA LEU A 444 -6.84 -0.14 -31.22
C LEU A 444 -5.93 -1.20 -31.85
N THR A 445 -6.05 -2.43 -31.39
CA THR A 445 -5.45 -3.61 -32.01
C THR A 445 -6.11 -3.91 -33.33
N ALA A 446 -5.52 -4.79 -34.15
CA ALA A 446 -6.09 -5.25 -35.43
C ALA A 446 -7.51 -5.82 -35.29
N ASN A 447 -7.87 -6.30 -34.08
CA ASN A 447 -9.20 -6.86 -33.79
C ASN A 447 -10.17 -5.82 -33.16
N GLY A 448 -9.82 -4.53 -33.20
CA GLY A 448 -10.68 -3.45 -32.69
C GLY A 448 -10.75 -3.33 -31.16
N LYS A 449 -9.88 -4.01 -30.39
CA LYS A 449 -9.78 -3.86 -28.94
C LYS A 449 -8.77 -2.75 -28.59
N ILE A 450 -8.94 -2.10 -27.43
CA ILE A 450 -7.97 -1.11 -26.91
C ILE A 450 -6.57 -1.72 -26.83
N ASP A 451 -5.60 -1.06 -27.43
CA ASP A 451 -4.20 -1.49 -27.44
C ASP A 451 -3.44 -0.84 -26.25
N ARG A 452 -3.58 -1.46 -25.07
CA ARG A 452 -2.90 -1.01 -23.84
C ARG A 452 -1.37 -1.08 -23.95
N LYS A 453 -0.82 -1.95 -24.83
CA LYS A 453 0.63 -2.04 -25.05
C LYS A 453 1.14 -0.81 -25.80
N GLU A 454 0.40 -0.38 -26.82
CA GLU A 454 0.74 0.85 -27.55
C GLU A 454 0.60 2.09 -26.66
N ILE A 455 -0.43 2.15 -25.79
CA ILE A 455 -0.59 3.25 -24.82
C ILE A 455 0.60 3.29 -23.85
N LYS A 456 1.00 2.14 -23.28
CA LYS A 456 2.19 2.03 -22.42
C LYS A 456 3.44 2.56 -23.12
N LYS A 457 3.70 2.12 -24.34
CA LYS A 457 4.84 2.55 -25.16
C LYS A 457 4.83 4.07 -25.41
N ARG A 458 3.66 4.65 -25.66
CA ARG A 458 3.51 6.10 -25.81
C ARG A 458 3.78 6.86 -24.51
N ALA A 459 3.38 6.31 -23.35
CA ALA A 459 3.68 6.90 -22.06
C ALA A 459 5.19 6.90 -21.79
N GLU A 460 5.86 5.79 -22.03
CA GLU A 460 7.32 5.68 -21.89
C GLU A 460 8.07 6.66 -22.85
N LYS A 461 7.61 6.75 -24.09
CA LYS A 461 8.16 7.69 -25.07
C LYS A 461 7.93 9.15 -24.68
N PHE A 462 6.75 9.49 -24.16
CA PHE A 462 6.40 10.84 -23.71
C PHE A 462 7.34 11.33 -22.60
N ILE A 463 7.69 10.45 -21.68
CA ILE A 463 8.64 10.77 -20.59
C ILE A 463 10.01 11.11 -21.17
N ILE A 464 10.51 10.29 -22.11
CA ILE A 464 11.81 10.52 -22.76
C ILE A 464 11.80 11.86 -23.51
N GLU A 465 10.78 12.11 -24.35
CA GLU A 465 10.66 13.34 -25.14
C GLU A 465 10.51 14.61 -24.29
N ASN A 466 9.79 14.53 -23.15
CA ASN A 466 9.67 15.66 -22.24
C ASN A 466 10.96 15.90 -21.44
N SER A 467 11.68 14.86 -21.11
CA SER A 467 13.00 14.99 -20.49
C SER A 467 14.00 15.68 -21.43
N GLU A 468 13.97 15.38 -22.73
CA GLU A 468 14.83 16.03 -23.74
C GLU A 468 14.51 17.54 -23.93
N LYS A 469 13.21 17.92 -23.87
CA LYS A 469 12.81 19.33 -24.03
C LYS A 469 13.25 20.25 -22.89
N HIS A 470 13.42 19.72 -21.66
CA HIS A 470 13.85 20.47 -20.48
C HIS A 470 15.38 20.44 -20.31
N GLY A 471 16.12 19.76 -21.20
CA GLY A 471 17.58 19.66 -21.15
C GLY A 471 18.36 20.88 -21.66
N GLU A 472 17.72 21.89 -22.27
CA GLU A 472 18.34 23.13 -22.75
C GLU A 472 18.23 24.25 -21.70
N ASP A 473 18.80 24.04 -20.51
CA ASP A 473 18.85 25.08 -19.47
C ASP A 473 19.91 26.14 -19.79
N LYS A 474 19.46 27.36 -19.92
CA LYS A 474 20.32 28.54 -20.03
C LYS A 474 20.94 28.84 -18.66
N GLU A 475 22.29 28.94 -18.62
CA GLU A 475 23.07 29.35 -17.44
C GLU A 475 22.90 28.45 -16.19
N VAL A 476 23.33 27.20 -16.29
CA VAL A 476 23.46 26.28 -15.15
C VAL A 476 24.92 26.29 -14.70
N SER A 477 25.18 26.57 -13.43
CA SER A 477 26.50 26.50 -12.83
C SER A 477 27.07 25.07 -12.85
N GLU A 478 28.38 24.92 -12.73
CA GLU A 478 29.01 23.60 -12.69
C GLU A 478 28.60 22.78 -11.47
N PHE A 479 28.30 23.44 -10.35
CA PHE A 479 27.77 22.83 -9.15
C PHE A 479 26.34 22.26 -9.35
N GLU A 480 25.45 23.03 -9.98
CA GLU A 480 24.09 22.58 -10.32
C GLU A 480 24.12 21.39 -11.30
N LYS A 481 25.03 21.43 -12.29
CA LYS A 481 25.21 20.29 -13.20
C LYS A 481 25.66 19.03 -12.48
N ASN A 482 26.56 19.16 -11.52
CA ASN A 482 27.00 18.02 -10.72
C ASN A 482 25.84 17.41 -9.90
N ILE A 483 25.03 18.23 -9.26
CA ILE A 483 23.85 17.77 -8.51
C ILE A 483 22.84 17.06 -9.45
N LEU A 484 22.56 17.67 -10.60
CA LEU A 484 21.68 17.08 -11.61
C LEU A 484 22.19 15.72 -12.08
N GLU A 485 23.49 15.59 -12.32
CA GLU A 485 24.10 14.33 -12.78
C GLU A 485 24.02 13.24 -11.70
N ILE A 486 24.28 13.57 -10.44
CA ILE A 486 24.12 12.64 -9.31
C ILE A 486 22.68 12.13 -9.23
N ILE A 487 21.69 13.01 -9.43
CA ILE A 487 20.27 12.66 -9.42
C ILE A 487 19.91 11.80 -10.63
N ARG A 488 20.39 12.14 -11.83
CA ARG A 488 20.19 11.34 -13.06
C ARG A 488 20.69 9.90 -12.88
N ILE A 489 21.89 9.74 -12.37
CA ILE A 489 22.47 8.42 -12.07
C ILE A 489 21.60 7.64 -11.08
N ALA A 490 21.11 8.30 -10.02
CA ALA A 490 20.29 7.66 -9.01
C ALA A 490 18.92 7.22 -9.53
N PHE A 491 18.37 7.95 -10.50
CA PHE A 491 17.08 7.65 -11.13
C PHE A 491 17.22 6.70 -12.32
N GLY A 492 18.43 6.55 -12.90
CA GLY A 492 18.61 5.85 -14.16
C GLY A 492 18.02 6.62 -15.35
N PHE A 493 17.90 7.94 -15.27
CA PHE A 493 17.35 8.80 -16.31
C PHE A 493 18.49 9.53 -17.04
N ASP A 494 18.64 9.28 -18.33
CA ASP A 494 19.65 9.95 -19.16
C ASP A 494 19.32 11.44 -19.38
N CYS A 495 18.03 11.77 -19.37
CA CYS A 495 17.52 13.12 -19.63
C CYS A 495 16.59 13.55 -18.47
N LEU A 496 17.06 14.48 -17.65
CA LEU A 496 16.29 15.16 -16.60
C LEU A 496 16.72 16.62 -16.59
N GLY A 497 15.74 17.56 -16.57
CA GLY A 497 16.02 19.00 -16.53
C GLY A 497 16.21 19.51 -15.09
N MET A 498 16.90 20.67 -14.93
CA MET A 498 17.14 21.31 -13.63
C MET A 498 15.84 21.65 -12.88
N ASP A 499 14.84 22.17 -13.61
CA ASP A 499 13.58 22.64 -13.06
C ASP A 499 12.44 21.63 -13.22
N GLN A 500 12.74 20.44 -13.78
CA GLN A 500 11.75 19.40 -13.97
C GLN A 500 11.36 18.75 -12.65
N ASN A 501 10.05 18.63 -12.40
CA ASN A 501 9.54 17.94 -11.23
C ASN A 501 9.86 16.43 -11.35
N PHE A 502 10.50 15.86 -10.33
CA PHE A 502 10.95 14.47 -10.33
C PHE A 502 9.79 13.47 -10.47
N TYR A 503 8.65 13.75 -9.82
CA TYR A 503 7.48 12.87 -9.92
C TYR A 503 6.87 12.88 -11.32
N GLU A 504 6.91 14.04 -12.01
CA GLU A 504 6.46 14.15 -13.40
C GLU A 504 7.42 13.48 -14.38
N ALA A 505 8.71 13.44 -14.03
CA ALA A 505 9.71 12.66 -14.75
C ALA A 505 9.58 11.15 -14.49
N GLY A 506 8.70 10.72 -13.57
CA GLY A 506 8.49 9.31 -13.24
C GLY A 506 9.28 8.81 -12.02
N ALA A 507 9.96 9.70 -11.28
CA ALA A 507 10.67 9.29 -10.08
C ALA A 507 9.70 8.85 -8.96
N ASN A 508 10.17 7.96 -8.10
CA ASN A 508 9.46 7.46 -6.94
C ASN A 508 10.29 7.61 -5.66
N SER A 509 9.69 7.30 -4.51
CA SER A 509 10.33 7.47 -3.21
C SER A 509 11.65 6.68 -3.05
N LEU A 510 11.79 5.51 -3.70
CA LEU A 510 13.02 4.72 -3.66
C LEU A 510 14.15 5.38 -4.47
N MET A 511 13.81 5.93 -5.64
CA MET A 511 14.75 6.71 -6.46
C MET A 511 15.20 7.97 -5.72
N LEU A 512 14.26 8.68 -5.06
CA LEU A 512 14.59 9.85 -4.24
C LEU A 512 15.50 9.48 -3.06
N ALA A 513 15.29 8.33 -2.42
CA ALA A 513 16.16 7.84 -1.37
C ALA A 513 17.58 7.51 -1.89
N ARG A 514 17.70 6.89 -3.06
CA ARG A 514 19.02 6.66 -3.71
C ARG A 514 19.70 7.98 -4.04
N ALA A 515 18.96 8.96 -4.59
CA ALA A 515 19.49 10.28 -4.87
C ALA A 515 19.97 10.99 -3.61
N ALA A 516 19.16 10.96 -2.53
CA ALA A 516 19.55 11.50 -1.23
C ALA A 516 20.84 10.85 -0.70
N GLY A 517 20.97 9.53 -0.86
CA GLY A 517 22.17 8.79 -0.48
C GLY A 517 23.40 9.19 -1.29
N ASN A 518 23.28 9.29 -2.61
CA ASN A 518 24.36 9.72 -3.49
C ASN A 518 24.78 11.17 -3.20
N LEU A 519 23.81 12.08 -3.07
CA LEU A 519 24.06 13.49 -2.73
C LEU A 519 24.75 13.62 -1.37
N ASN A 520 24.31 12.91 -0.35
CA ASN A 520 24.94 12.90 0.98
C ASN A 520 26.38 12.41 0.95
N LYS A 521 26.71 11.51 0.02
CA LYS A 521 28.06 10.95 -0.12
C LYS A 521 29.01 11.83 -0.94
N GLU A 522 28.48 12.45 -2.01
CA GLU A 522 29.30 13.12 -3.02
C GLU A 522 29.36 14.64 -2.83
N ILE A 523 28.29 15.24 -2.25
CA ILE A 523 28.28 16.68 -2.00
C ILE A 523 28.81 16.98 -0.60
N ASN A 524 29.90 17.73 -0.55
CA ASN A 524 30.52 18.14 0.71
C ASN A 524 29.77 19.33 1.35
N CYS A 525 28.62 19.03 1.96
CA CYS A 525 27.83 20.01 2.72
C CYS A 525 27.47 19.47 4.12
N LYS A 526 26.70 20.24 4.91
CA LYS A 526 26.29 19.82 6.25
C LYS A 526 24.97 18.99 6.23
N ALA A 527 24.40 18.81 5.06
CA ALA A 527 23.18 18.04 4.93
C ALA A 527 23.43 16.56 5.22
N THR A 528 22.46 15.91 5.86
CA THR A 528 22.45 14.47 6.13
C THR A 528 21.56 13.76 5.11
N PHE A 529 21.65 12.44 5.03
CA PHE A 529 20.73 11.63 4.22
C PHE A 529 19.26 12.04 4.43
N ASP A 530 18.84 12.19 5.70
CA ASP A 530 17.44 12.54 6.02
C ASP A 530 17.07 13.92 5.53
N SER A 531 17.95 14.90 5.72
CA SER A 531 17.69 16.26 5.26
C SER A 531 17.61 16.33 3.73
N TRP A 532 18.47 15.57 3.04
CA TRP A 532 18.37 15.40 1.59
C TRP A 532 17.08 14.73 1.16
N LEU A 533 16.69 13.62 1.80
CA LEU A 533 15.47 12.92 1.46
C LEU A 533 14.23 13.80 1.66
N VAL A 534 14.13 14.50 2.79
CA VAL A 534 13.04 15.45 3.07
C VAL A 534 13.01 16.58 2.04
N GLN A 535 14.16 17.11 1.65
CA GLN A 535 14.26 18.15 0.62
C GLN A 535 13.75 17.65 -0.73
N LEU A 536 14.21 16.48 -1.19
CA LEU A 536 13.79 15.91 -2.47
C LEU A 536 12.30 15.52 -2.51
N LEU A 537 11.73 15.13 -1.36
CA LEU A 537 10.30 14.83 -1.25
C LEU A 537 9.44 16.10 -1.31
N ASN A 538 9.86 17.20 -0.64
CA ASN A 538 9.08 18.42 -0.53
C ASN A 538 9.27 19.38 -1.70
N SER A 539 10.46 19.40 -2.29
CA SER A 539 10.84 20.30 -3.40
C SER A 539 11.52 19.48 -4.49
N PRO A 540 10.75 18.74 -5.30
CA PRO A 540 11.26 17.67 -6.15
C PRO A 540 11.85 18.17 -7.49
N THR A 541 12.86 19.05 -7.43
CA THR A 541 13.64 19.51 -8.60
C THR A 541 15.13 19.54 -8.28
N ALA A 542 15.98 19.41 -9.30
CA ALA A 542 17.43 19.47 -9.13
C ALA A 542 17.89 20.87 -8.72
N ARG A 543 17.20 21.93 -9.18
CA ARG A 543 17.50 23.31 -8.78
C ARG A 543 17.28 23.54 -7.29
N GLU A 544 16.16 23.12 -6.76
CA GLU A 544 15.88 23.24 -5.32
C GLU A 544 16.85 22.40 -4.47
N ALA A 545 17.26 21.23 -4.98
CA ALA A 545 18.32 20.43 -4.36
C ALA A 545 19.67 21.17 -4.35
N ALA A 546 20.01 21.91 -5.43
CA ALA A 546 21.22 22.70 -5.49
C ALA A 546 21.21 23.93 -4.58
N ILE A 547 20.03 24.55 -4.39
CA ILE A 547 19.86 25.67 -3.45
C ILE A 547 19.97 25.18 -2.00
N PHE A 548 19.50 23.96 -1.72
CA PHE A 548 19.56 23.36 -0.39
C PHE A 548 20.98 22.95 0.03
N ALA A 549 21.83 22.57 -0.92
CA ALA A 549 23.22 22.13 -0.67
C ALA A 549 24.10 23.22 -0.07
#